data_c771026d009960502c6cf29cd2021141
#
_entry.id   c771026d009960502c6cf29cd2021141
#
_cell.length_a   1.000
_cell.length_b   1.000
_cell.length_c   1.000
_cell.angle_alpha   90.00
_cell.angle_beta   90.00
_cell.angle_gamma   90.00
#
_symmetry.space_group_name_H-M   'P 1'
#
loop_
_entity.id
_entity.type
_entity.pdbx_description
1 polymer ?
#
loop_
_entity_poly.entity_id
_entity_poly.type
_entity_poly.pdbx_seq_one_letter_code
_entity_poly.pdbx_strand_id
1 'polypeptide(L)'
;MRKKAWILLLFATLMALLCACSDTAQQPETEKPKIRIGGTTYAPYFYRNIGGHYTGIDVEIAEEACARIGYEPIFVELDIDKGFELLDEDYVDCLWCCLTMEGKEDKFIWAGPYMYT
;
A
#
# COMPACT_ATOMS: atom_id res chain seq x y z
N MET A 1 -51.99 -15.02 -37.20
CA MET A 1 -51.73 -14.88 -35.75
C MET A 1 -50.53 -15.71 -35.25
N ARG A 2 -50.30 -16.90 -35.77
CA ARG A 2 -49.17 -17.77 -35.33
C ARG A 2 -47.78 -17.18 -35.62
N LYS A 3 -47.60 -16.44 -36.73
CA LYS A 3 -46.30 -15.84 -37.12
C LYS A 3 -45.87 -14.69 -36.20
N LYS A 4 -46.81 -13.93 -35.66
CA LYS A 4 -46.51 -12.84 -34.72
C LYS A 4 -46.07 -13.34 -33.32
N ALA A 5 -46.60 -14.47 -32.88
CA ALA A 5 -46.22 -15.11 -31.63
C ALA A 5 -44.78 -15.66 -31.68
N TRP A 6 -44.36 -16.18 -32.83
CA TRP A 6 -42.98 -16.67 -33.02
C TRP A 6 -41.94 -15.54 -33.01
N ILE A 7 -42.28 -14.38 -33.59
CA ILE A 7 -41.42 -13.21 -33.61
C ILE A 7 -41.25 -12.65 -32.17
N LEU A 8 -42.33 -12.63 -31.39
CA LEU A 8 -42.26 -12.21 -29.98
C LEU A 8 -41.43 -13.18 -29.12
N LEU A 9 -41.51 -14.47 -29.39
CA LEU A 9 -40.72 -15.49 -28.68
C LEU A 9 -39.24 -15.39 -29.04
N LEU A 10 -38.89 -15.13 -30.31
CA LEU A 10 -37.53 -14.89 -30.78
C LEU A 10 -36.92 -13.60 -30.15
N PHE A 11 -37.74 -12.55 -30.03
CA PHE A 11 -37.30 -11.30 -29.43
C PHE A 11 -37.07 -11.44 -27.92
N ALA A 12 -37.91 -12.21 -27.20
CA ALA A 12 -37.75 -12.50 -25.80
C ALA A 12 -36.50 -13.35 -25.49
N THR A 13 -36.17 -14.32 -26.36
CA THR A 13 -34.95 -15.14 -26.21
C THR A 13 -33.68 -14.32 -26.54
N LEU A 14 -33.74 -13.40 -27.49
CA LEU A 14 -32.61 -12.52 -27.81
C LEU A 14 -32.33 -11.50 -26.66
N MET A 15 -33.38 -10.98 -26.04
CA MET A 15 -33.24 -10.10 -24.86
C MET A 15 -32.69 -10.84 -23.65
N ALA A 16 -33.02 -12.11 -23.46
CA ALA A 16 -32.50 -12.93 -22.36
C ALA A 16 -30.99 -13.25 -22.54
N LEU A 17 -30.51 -13.37 -23.77
CA LEU A 17 -29.09 -13.59 -24.05
C LEU A 17 -28.22 -12.33 -23.82
N LEU A 18 -28.79 -11.12 -23.90
CA LEU A 18 -28.08 -9.87 -23.67
C LEU A 18 -27.91 -9.55 -22.16
N CYS A 19 -28.71 -10.15 -21.26
CA CYS A 19 -28.57 -10.02 -19.83
C CYS A 19 -27.51 -10.96 -19.19
N ALA A 20 -26.96 -11.91 -19.93
CA ALA A 20 -26.00 -12.89 -19.42
C ALA A 20 -24.53 -12.40 -19.41
N CYS A 21 -24.26 -11.17 -19.86
CA CYS A 21 -22.91 -10.61 -19.89
C CYS A 21 -22.64 -9.54 -18.82
N SER A 22 -23.35 -9.59 -17.69
CA SER A 22 -23.08 -8.70 -16.55
C SER A 22 -22.62 -9.46 -15.31
N ASP A 23 -21.93 -10.58 -15.48
CA ASP A 23 -21.03 -11.07 -14.45
C ASP A 23 -19.74 -10.27 -14.56
N THR A 24 -19.76 -9.04 -14.02
CA THR A 24 -18.56 -8.43 -13.51
C THR A 24 -18.12 -9.32 -12.36
N ALA A 25 -17.28 -10.30 -12.66
CA ALA A 25 -16.51 -10.99 -11.65
C ALA A 25 -15.77 -9.87 -10.89
N GLN A 26 -16.29 -9.47 -9.72
CA GLN A 26 -15.50 -8.84 -8.69
C GLN A 26 -14.44 -9.87 -8.34
N GLN A 27 -13.30 -9.75 -9.01
CA GLN A 27 -12.08 -10.39 -8.58
C GLN A 27 -11.93 -9.97 -7.12
N PRO A 28 -11.80 -10.89 -6.16
CA PRO A 28 -11.51 -10.49 -4.79
C PRO A 28 -10.25 -9.65 -4.87
N GLU A 29 -10.39 -8.38 -4.56
CA GLU A 29 -9.24 -7.47 -4.43
C GLU A 29 -8.38 -8.11 -3.34
N THR A 30 -7.33 -8.78 -3.76
CA THR A 30 -6.42 -9.45 -2.82
C THR A 30 -5.82 -8.31 -2.01
N GLU A 31 -6.27 -8.15 -0.77
CA GLU A 31 -5.77 -7.12 0.13
C GLU A 31 -4.24 -7.26 0.20
N LYS A 32 -3.55 -6.19 -0.17
CA LYS A 32 -2.09 -6.19 -0.17
C LYS A 32 -1.58 -6.38 1.26
N PRO A 33 -0.53 -7.17 1.45
CA PRO A 33 0.10 -7.25 2.75
C PRO A 33 0.60 -5.87 3.17
N LYS A 34 0.43 -5.57 4.45
CA LYS A 34 0.81 -4.26 5.03
C LYS A 34 2.18 -4.35 5.65
N ILE A 35 2.94 -3.26 5.56
CA ILE A 35 4.23 -3.11 6.22
C ILE A 35 4.21 -1.81 7.04
N ARG A 36 4.50 -1.91 8.34
CA ARG A 36 4.54 -0.78 9.26
C ARG A 36 5.92 -0.15 9.23
N ILE A 37 5.98 1.08 8.80
CA ILE A 37 7.21 1.84 8.61
C ILE A 37 7.29 2.92 9.68
N GLY A 38 8.21 2.77 10.62
CA GLY A 38 8.46 3.73 11.68
C GLY A 38 9.38 4.86 11.22
N GLY A 39 9.00 6.09 11.52
CA GLY A 39 9.80 7.27 11.25
C GLY A 39 9.57 8.37 12.27
N THR A 40 10.48 9.32 12.33
CA THR A 40 10.35 10.52 13.16
C THR A 40 10.13 11.74 12.29
N THR A 41 9.36 12.70 12.78
CA THR A 41 9.09 13.94 12.02
C THR A 41 10.39 14.69 11.79
N TYR A 42 10.79 14.77 10.51
CA TYR A 42 11.96 15.49 10.06
C TYR A 42 11.77 15.99 8.61
N ALA A 43 11.34 17.23 8.47
CA ALA A 43 11.17 17.82 7.13
C ALA A 43 12.54 18.12 6.47
N PRO A 44 12.69 17.90 5.17
CA PRO A 44 11.69 17.53 4.16
C PRO A 44 11.52 16.03 3.96
N TYR A 45 12.04 15.18 4.81
CA TYR A 45 12.15 13.73 4.61
C TYR A 45 10.89 12.98 5.03
N PHE A 46 10.44 13.17 6.27
CA PHE A 46 9.28 12.49 6.84
C PHE A 46 8.49 13.46 7.71
N TYR A 47 7.30 13.83 7.31
CA TYR A 47 6.47 14.78 8.07
C TYR A 47 5.00 14.67 7.64
N ARG A 48 4.10 15.35 8.36
CA ARG A 48 2.69 15.45 7.98
C ARG A 48 2.42 16.76 7.25
N ASN A 49 1.70 16.67 6.12
CA ASN A 49 1.21 17.86 5.43
C ASN A 49 0.00 18.47 6.15
N ILE A 50 -0.52 19.59 5.62
CA ILE A 50 -1.69 20.31 6.17
C ILE A 50 -2.92 19.41 6.27
N GLY A 51 -3.07 18.42 5.39
CA GLY A 51 -4.15 17.44 5.41
C GLY A 51 -3.95 16.29 6.40
N GLY A 52 -2.85 16.30 7.16
CA GLY A 52 -2.52 15.24 8.13
C GLY A 52 -1.92 13.97 7.52
N HIS A 53 -1.67 13.94 6.22
CA HIS A 53 -1.05 12.80 5.54
C HIS A 53 0.46 12.86 5.64
N TYR A 54 1.09 11.71 5.81
CA TYR A 54 2.54 11.61 5.75
C TYR A 54 3.03 11.95 4.35
N THR A 55 4.13 12.65 4.27
CA THR A 55 4.76 13.10 3.03
C THR A 55 6.24 13.37 3.26
N GLY A 56 6.98 13.55 2.20
CA GLY A 56 8.41 13.83 2.21
C GLY A 56 9.20 12.80 1.41
N ILE A 57 10.49 13.05 1.28
CA ILE A 57 11.38 12.25 0.42
C ILE A 57 11.37 10.78 0.84
N ASP A 58 11.48 10.50 2.14
CA ASP A 58 11.50 9.14 2.66
C ASP A 58 10.15 8.43 2.47
N VAL A 59 9.06 9.17 2.64
CA VAL A 59 7.71 8.64 2.43
C VAL A 59 7.50 8.25 0.97
N GLU A 60 7.84 9.14 0.03
CA GLU A 60 7.68 8.88 -1.41
C GLU A 60 8.53 7.70 -1.88
N ILE A 61 9.78 7.58 -1.40
CA ILE A 61 10.66 6.45 -1.72
C ILE A 61 10.09 5.15 -1.15
N ALA A 62 9.59 5.18 0.10
CA ALA A 62 9.00 4.02 0.74
C ALA A 62 7.73 3.56 0.05
N GLU A 63 6.85 4.49 -0.35
CA GLU A 63 5.64 4.19 -1.12
C GLU A 63 5.97 3.52 -2.45
N GLU A 64 6.92 4.05 -3.20
CA GLU A 64 7.35 3.48 -4.47
C GLU A 64 8.00 2.10 -4.29
N ALA A 65 8.85 1.94 -3.28
CA ALA A 65 9.48 0.65 -2.96
C ALA A 65 8.43 -0.41 -2.61
N CYS A 66 7.47 -0.07 -1.74
CA CYS A 66 6.38 -0.96 -1.35
C CYS A 66 5.48 -1.32 -2.53
N ALA A 67 5.16 -0.34 -3.39
CA ALA A 67 4.36 -0.58 -4.59
C ALA A 67 5.01 -1.61 -5.52
N ARG A 68 6.33 -1.55 -5.70
CA ARG A 68 7.09 -2.49 -6.56
C ARG A 68 7.07 -3.92 -6.05
N ILE A 69 7.02 -4.11 -4.73
CA ILE A 69 7.00 -5.45 -4.12
C ILE A 69 5.59 -5.91 -3.73
N GLY A 70 4.56 -5.12 -4.04
CA GLY A 70 3.15 -5.47 -3.81
C GLY A 70 2.68 -5.30 -2.37
N TYR A 71 3.34 -4.46 -1.57
CA TYR A 71 2.97 -4.13 -0.20
C TYR A 71 2.23 -2.79 -0.12
N GLU A 72 1.48 -2.61 0.97
CA GLU A 72 0.86 -1.34 1.36
C GLU A 72 1.61 -0.77 2.58
N PRO A 73 2.26 0.42 2.47
CA PRO A 73 2.97 1.00 3.60
C PRO A 73 2.00 1.63 4.60
N ILE A 74 2.25 1.39 5.88
CA ILE A 74 1.58 2.05 7.01
C ILE A 74 2.64 2.86 7.75
N PHE A 75 2.59 4.16 7.64
CA PHE A 75 3.54 5.05 8.30
C PHE A 75 3.16 5.25 9.77
N VAL A 76 4.14 5.10 10.65
CA VAL A 76 3.99 5.24 12.10
C VAL A 76 5.00 6.27 12.59
N GLU A 77 4.49 7.38 13.15
CA GLU A 77 5.36 8.36 13.79
C GLU A 77 5.78 7.87 15.16
N LEU A 78 7.06 7.91 15.42
CA LEU A 78 7.63 7.44 16.67
C LEU A 78 8.81 8.32 17.11
N ASP A 79 9.14 8.21 18.38
CA ASP A 79 10.37 8.76 18.94
C ASP A 79 11.54 7.89 18.48
N ILE A 80 12.50 8.50 17.80
CA ILE A 80 13.64 7.77 17.22
C ILE A 80 14.51 7.09 18.28
N ASP A 81 14.57 7.66 19.48
CA ASP A 81 15.34 7.07 20.58
C ASP A 81 14.74 5.73 21.03
N LYS A 82 13.43 5.53 20.81
CA LYS A 82 12.70 4.29 21.07
C LYS A 82 12.53 3.40 19.83
N GLY A 83 12.93 3.89 18.67
CA GLY A 83 12.68 3.21 17.39
C GLY A 83 13.20 1.77 17.36
N PHE A 84 14.39 1.54 17.91
CA PHE A 84 14.98 0.21 17.94
C PHE A 84 14.28 -0.73 18.92
N GLU A 85 13.82 -0.24 20.08
CA GLU A 85 13.00 -0.99 21.02
C GLU A 85 11.67 -1.39 20.39
N LEU A 86 11.00 -0.45 19.73
CA LEU A 86 9.73 -0.67 19.04
C LEU A 86 9.86 -1.62 17.83
N LEU A 87 11.04 -1.67 17.20
CA LEU A 87 11.35 -2.65 16.16
C LEU A 87 11.52 -4.06 16.77
N ASP A 88 12.22 -4.18 17.88
CA ASP A 88 12.42 -5.45 18.59
C ASP A 88 11.11 -6.00 19.18
N GLU A 89 10.17 -5.11 19.55
CA GLU A 89 8.84 -5.46 20.06
C GLU A 89 7.80 -5.73 18.95
N ASP A 90 8.20 -5.78 17.70
CA ASP A 90 7.31 -5.96 16.54
C ASP A 90 6.20 -4.89 16.44
N TYR A 91 6.40 -3.71 16.99
CA TYR A 91 5.46 -2.59 16.86
C TYR A 91 5.51 -1.99 15.44
N VAL A 92 6.70 -1.93 14.87
CA VAL A 92 6.95 -1.59 13.46
C VAL A 92 7.77 -2.69 12.80
N ASP A 93 7.65 -2.83 11.50
CA ASP A 93 8.35 -3.87 10.73
C ASP A 93 9.71 -3.38 10.22
N CYS A 94 9.84 -2.07 10.05
CA CYS A 94 11.12 -1.42 9.74
C CYS A 94 11.13 0.03 10.20
N LEU A 95 12.33 0.59 10.30
CA LEU A 95 12.57 2.01 10.52
C LEU A 95 13.09 2.63 9.22
N TRP A 96 12.42 3.69 8.77
CA TRP A 96 12.81 4.42 7.56
C TRP A 96 12.87 5.91 7.87
N CYS A 97 14.02 6.34 8.31
CA CYS A 97 14.31 7.72 8.68
C CYS A 97 15.83 7.91 8.72
N CYS A 98 16.27 9.13 8.98
CA CYS A 98 17.70 9.49 9.05
C CYS A 98 18.40 8.83 10.24
N LEU A 99 18.57 7.50 10.23
CA LEU A 99 19.26 6.74 11.25
C LEU A 99 20.73 6.59 10.94
N THR A 100 21.57 6.74 11.96
CA THR A 100 22.98 6.39 11.85
C THR A 100 23.19 4.91 12.17
N MET A 101 23.98 4.26 11.34
CA MET A 101 24.39 2.88 11.51
C MET A 101 25.54 2.74 12.52
N GLU A 102 26.28 3.82 12.76
CA GLU A 102 27.45 3.83 13.62
C GLU A 102 27.17 3.28 15.02
N GLY A 103 27.93 2.26 15.42
CA GLY A 103 27.78 1.55 16.70
C GLY A 103 26.58 0.61 16.80
N LYS A 104 25.89 0.33 15.68
CA LYS A 104 24.71 -0.55 15.61
C LYS A 104 24.77 -1.54 14.44
N GLU A 105 25.93 -1.66 13.81
CA GLU A 105 26.13 -2.41 12.56
C GLU A 105 25.69 -3.86 12.68
N ASP A 106 26.00 -4.47 13.85
CA ASP A 106 25.74 -5.90 14.10
C ASP A 106 24.37 -6.18 14.74
N LYS A 107 23.59 -5.14 15.04
CA LYS A 107 22.33 -5.32 15.78
C LYS A 107 21.11 -5.46 14.88
N PHE A 108 21.17 -4.90 13.68
CA PHE A 108 20.04 -4.81 12.78
C PHE A 108 20.46 -5.16 11.36
N ILE A 109 19.48 -5.52 10.53
CA ILE A 109 19.69 -5.65 9.09
C ILE A 109 19.54 -4.26 8.48
N TRP A 110 20.61 -3.76 7.88
CA TRP A 110 20.65 -2.45 7.26
C TRP A 110 20.47 -2.53 5.75
N ALA A 111 19.64 -1.67 5.21
CA ALA A 111 19.48 -1.47 3.77
C ALA A 111 19.87 -0.03 3.43
N GLY A 112 20.69 0.15 2.41
CA GLY A 112 21.16 1.47 1.98
C GLY A 112 22.67 1.62 2.07
N PRO A 113 23.22 2.84 1.97
CA PRO A 113 22.48 4.11 1.90
C PRO A 113 21.72 4.28 0.59
N TYR A 114 20.55 4.86 0.66
CA TYR A 114 19.73 5.20 -0.52
C TYR A 114 19.90 6.67 -0.93
N MET A 115 20.60 7.45 -0.12
CA MET A 115 20.88 8.85 -0.35
C MET A 115 22.22 9.25 0.29
N TYR A 116 22.94 10.14 -0.34
CA TYR A 116 24.14 10.77 0.18
C TYR A 116 23.85 12.25 0.44
N THR A 117 24.27 12.75 1.58
CA THR A 117 24.18 14.17 1.98
C THR A 117 25.54 14.83 1.91
#